data_c507ed46ede5e134503eaed155ab2352
#
_entry.id   c507ed46ede5e134503eaed155ab2352
#
_cell.length_a   1.000
_cell.length_b   1.000
_cell.length_c   1.000
_cell.angle_alpha   90.00
_cell.angle_beta   90.00
_cell.angle_gamma   90.00
#
_symmetry.space_group_name_H-M   'P 1'
#
loop_
_entity.id
_entity.type
_entity.pdbx_description
1 polymer ?
#
loop_
_entity_poly.entity_id
_entity_poly.type
_entity_poly.pdbx_seq_one_letter_code
_entity_poly.pdbx_strand_id
1 'polypeptide(L)'
;MNFDNDKKYLILEKAKDMIITDGYSNLSISKLTSEINISKGSFYTYFSSKDKMLGKILDEYIENTKIFTNNLLNIPKNLDKCLDYYINSVLNLTDDELKLELVMVNLRRNYEVFNEENFIKLKNTANIMIDFIKKILQKYIADISIEEKNIERCARMIFSISEVFLMMENIDFNSPKFSIKSLEEVKKSYKSGDMKEHLEFIKKSIKKILY
;
A
#
# COMPACT_ATOMS: atom_id res chain seq x y z
N MET A 1 -15.58 26.34 -5.65
CA MET A 1 -14.47 25.53 -6.16
C MET A 1 -13.18 26.25 -5.85
N ASN A 2 -12.26 25.62 -5.15
CA ASN A 2 -11.03 26.25 -4.69
C ASN A 2 -9.92 25.84 -5.69
N PHE A 3 -9.67 26.68 -6.71
CA PHE A 3 -8.72 26.43 -7.81
C PHE A 3 -7.31 26.01 -7.36
N ASP A 4 -6.93 26.36 -6.14
CA ASP A 4 -5.64 26.00 -5.55
C ASP A 4 -5.58 24.51 -5.13
N ASN A 5 -6.65 23.97 -4.57
CA ASN A 5 -6.74 22.56 -4.21
C ASN A 5 -6.79 21.65 -5.46
N ASP A 6 -7.44 22.14 -6.55
CA ASP A 6 -7.56 21.38 -7.79
C ASP A 6 -6.21 21.15 -8.47
N LYS A 7 -5.32 22.16 -8.51
CA LYS A 7 -3.99 22.02 -9.11
C LYS A 7 -3.06 21.14 -8.29
N LYS A 8 -3.09 21.29 -6.97
CA LYS A 8 -2.29 20.44 -6.07
C LYS A 8 -2.69 18.97 -6.21
N TYR A 9 -3.99 18.69 -6.25
CA TYR A 9 -4.53 17.37 -6.49
C TYR A 9 -4.07 16.82 -7.86
N LEU A 10 -4.19 17.62 -8.93
CA LEU A 10 -3.77 17.23 -10.27
C LEU A 10 -2.28 16.86 -10.33
N ILE A 11 -1.41 17.61 -9.64
CA ILE A 11 0.02 17.30 -9.54
C ILE A 11 0.24 15.95 -8.85
N LEU A 12 -0.45 15.69 -7.72
CA LEU A 12 -0.30 14.44 -6.98
C LEU A 12 -0.80 13.25 -7.78
N GLU A 13 -1.96 13.36 -8.43
CA GLU A 13 -2.52 12.29 -9.24
C GLU A 13 -1.60 11.95 -10.42
N LYS A 14 -1.10 12.97 -11.13
CA LYS A 14 -0.15 12.74 -12.21
C LYS A 14 1.17 12.13 -11.73
N ALA A 15 1.64 12.56 -10.56
CA ALA A 15 2.84 11.97 -9.97
C ALA A 15 2.64 10.48 -9.65
N LYS A 16 1.48 10.09 -9.10
CA LYS A 16 1.12 8.69 -8.86
C LYS A 16 1.16 7.89 -10.15
N ASP A 17 0.53 8.37 -11.24
CA ASP A 17 0.55 7.71 -12.55
C ASP A 17 1.99 7.49 -13.04
N MET A 18 2.83 8.54 -12.99
CA MET A 18 4.22 8.45 -13.43
C MET A 18 5.06 7.52 -12.54
N ILE A 19 4.80 7.45 -11.24
CA ILE A 19 5.47 6.49 -10.35
C ILE A 19 5.13 5.06 -10.75
N ILE A 20 3.88 4.78 -11.08
CA ILE A 20 3.44 3.43 -11.49
C ILE A 20 4.10 3.06 -12.83
N THR A 21 4.09 3.95 -13.82
CA THR A 21 4.55 3.64 -15.18
C THR A 21 6.07 3.71 -15.34
N ASP A 22 6.68 4.76 -14.83
CA ASP A 22 8.10 5.09 -15.09
C ASP A 22 9.01 4.83 -13.88
N GLY A 23 8.42 4.70 -12.69
CA GLY A 23 9.13 4.65 -11.42
C GLY A 23 9.51 6.02 -10.87
N TYR A 24 9.61 6.12 -9.54
CA TYR A 24 9.96 7.38 -8.87
C TYR A 24 11.31 7.96 -9.31
N SER A 25 12.31 7.10 -9.55
CA SER A 25 13.64 7.54 -10.00
C SER A 25 13.58 8.34 -11.30
N ASN A 26 12.73 7.93 -12.25
CA ASN A 26 12.58 8.52 -13.57
C ASN A 26 11.60 9.70 -13.61
N LEU A 27 10.85 9.93 -12.54
CA LEU A 27 9.92 11.05 -12.43
C LEU A 27 10.71 12.36 -12.37
N SER A 28 10.49 13.24 -13.35
CA SER A 28 11.04 14.59 -13.36
C SER A 28 9.93 15.65 -13.28
N ILE A 29 10.19 16.73 -12.53
CA ILE A 29 9.25 17.86 -12.42
C ILE A 29 8.94 18.44 -13.78
N SER A 30 9.93 18.50 -14.69
CA SER A 30 9.73 19.02 -16.06
C SER A 30 8.73 18.20 -16.85
N LYS A 31 8.87 16.85 -16.83
CA LYS A 31 7.96 15.93 -17.52
C LYS A 31 6.57 16.04 -16.90
N LEU A 32 6.47 15.98 -15.57
CA LEU A 32 5.20 16.06 -14.85
C LEU A 32 4.43 17.33 -15.19
N THR A 33 5.07 18.50 -15.09
CA THR A 33 4.42 19.78 -15.35
C THR A 33 4.02 19.95 -16.81
N SER A 34 4.83 19.43 -17.75
CA SER A 34 4.48 19.42 -19.17
C SER A 34 3.23 18.60 -19.48
N GLU A 35 3.11 17.41 -18.86
CA GLU A 35 1.98 16.50 -19.11
C GLU A 35 0.63 17.00 -18.56
N ILE A 36 0.66 17.90 -17.56
CA ILE A 36 -0.56 18.52 -17.00
C ILE A 36 -0.70 20.00 -17.40
N ASN A 37 0.09 20.48 -18.37
CA ASN A 37 0.04 21.84 -18.91
C ASN A 37 0.16 22.96 -17.85
N ILE A 38 1.08 22.82 -16.89
CA ILE A 38 1.43 23.87 -15.93
C ILE A 38 2.89 24.25 -16.03
N SER A 39 3.25 25.45 -15.55
CA SER A 39 4.66 25.86 -15.46
C SER A 39 5.37 25.18 -14.27
N LYS A 40 6.70 25.03 -14.35
CA LYS A 40 7.51 24.61 -13.19
C LYS A 40 7.32 25.53 -11.99
N GLY A 41 7.19 26.83 -12.23
CA GLY A 41 6.90 27.81 -11.18
C GLY A 41 5.59 27.49 -10.44
N SER A 42 4.55 27.07 -11.18
CA SER A 42 3.30 26.62 -10.58
C SER A 42 3.48 25.38 -9.69
N PHE A 43 4.32 24.42 -10.10
CA PHE A 43 4.65 23.27 -9.25
C PHE A 43 5.29 23.74 -7.92
N TYR A 44 6.29 24.62 -8.00
CA TYR A 44 7.01 25.11 -6.82
C TYR A 44 6.17 25.97 -5.88
N THR A 45 5.02 26.45 -6.33
CA THR A 45 4.02 27.09 -5.44
C THR A 45 3.42 26.07 -4.44
N TYR A 46 3.28 24.79 -4.85
CA TYR A 46 2.66 23.75 -4.02
C TYR A 46 3.68 22.84 -3.30
N PHE A 47 4.81 22.57 -3.96
CA PHE A 47 5.82 21.64 -3.46
C PHE A 47 7.22 22.20 -3.66
N SER A 48 7.95 22.41 -2.59
CA SER A 48 9.33 22.92 -2.65
C SER A 48 10.33 21.97 -3.32
N SER A 49 9.98 20.67 -3.43
CA SER A 49 10.80 19.66 -4.11
C SER A 49 9.98 18.45 -4.52
N LYS A 50 10.57 17.57 -5.37
CA LYS A 50 10.04 16.26 -5.70
C LYS A 50 9.85 15.39 -4.44
N ASP A 51 10.79 15.47 -3.50
CA ASP A 51 10.71 14.71 -2.24
C ASP A 51 9.57 15.19 -1.34
N LYS A 52 9.29 16.48 -1.29
CA LYS A 52 8.14 17.00 -0.54
C LYS A 52 6.81 16.59 -1.16
N MET A 53 6.75 16.50 -2.48
CA MET A 53 5.59 15.94 -3.18
C MET A 53 5.42 14.45 -2.84
N LEU A 54 6.51 13.65 -2.91
CA LEU A 54 6.48 12.24 -2.49
C LEU A 54 6.03 12.09 -1.03
N GLY A 55 6.55 12.94 -0.15
CA GLY A 55 6.17 12.95 1.26
C GLY A 55 4.65 13.11 1.46
N LYS A 56 3.96 13.87 0.60
CA LYS A 56 2.50 14.00 0.64
C LYS A 56 1.76 12.75 0.17
N ILE A 57 2.28 12.06 -0.84
CA ILE A 57 1.73 10.77 -1.28
C ILE A 57 1.87 9.72 -0.16
N LEU A 58 3.02 9.69 0.52
CA LEU A 58 3.23 8.80 1.66
C LEU A 58 2.34 9.16 2.86
N ASP A 59 2.12 10.45 3.14
CA ASP A 59 1.20 10.91 4.19
C ASP A 59 -0.24 10.43 3.91
N GLU A 60 -0.69 10.51 2.66
CA GLU A 60 -2.01 10.02 2.23
C GLU A 60 -2.13 8.50 2.48
N TYR A 61 -1.12 7.72 2.09
CA TYR A 61 -1.12 6.28 2.34
C TYR A 61 -1.13 5.94 3.84
N ILE A 62 -0.34 6.65 4.64
CA ILE A 62 -0.30 6.49 6.10
C ILE A 62 -1.68 6.76 6.71
N GLU A 63 -2.35 7.82 6.28
CA GLU A 63 -3.66 8.17 6.82
C GLU A 63 -4.72 7.13 6.44
N ASN A 64 -4.75 6.69 5.18
CA ASN A 64 -5.66 5.64 4.72
C ASN A 64 -5.42 4.33 5.50
N THR A 65 -4.15 3.96 5.73
CA THR A 65 -3.78 2.77 6.52
C THR A 65 -4.28 2.88 7.96
N LYS A 66 -4.18 4.05 8.59
CA LYS A 66 -4.70 4.27 9.95
C LYS A 66 -6.21 4.17 10.01
N ILE A 67 -6.91 4.78 9.04
CA ILE A 67 -8.38 4.69 8.95
C ILE A 67 -8.80 3.22 8.79
N PHE A 68 -8.15 2.49 7.88
CA PHE A 68 -8.40 1.07 7.66
C PHE A 68 -8.21 0.24 8.93
N THR A 69 -7.06 0.38 9.60
CA THR A 69 -6.75 -0.39 10.81
C THR A 69 -7.68 -0.06 11.98
N ASN A 70 -8.06 1.22 12.15
CA ASN A 70 -9.00 1.63 13.18
C ASN A 70 -10.41 1.07 12.92
N ASN A 71 -10.88 1.08 11.69
CA ASN A 71 -12.16 0.49 11.31
C ASN A 71 -12.19 -1.01 11.63
N LEU A 72 -11.13 -1.73 11.26
CA LEU A 72 -11.02 -3.17 11.50
C LEU A 72 -11.00 -3.53 12.99
N LEU A 73 -10.39 -2.73 13.86
CA LEU A 73 -10.40 -2.98 15.31
C LEU A 73 -11.80 -2.99 15.90
N ASN A 74 -12.77 -2.32 15.28
CA ASN A 74 -14.12 -2.14 15.76
C ASN A 74 -15.14 -3.17 15.22
N ILE A 75 -14.82 -3.88 14.13
CA ILE A 75 -15.79 -4.73 13.42
C ILE A 75 -15.84 -6.17 13.94
N PRO A 76 -14.74 -6.86 14.24
CA PRO A 76 -14.80 -8.31 14.33
C PRO A 76 -15.21 -8.84 15.69
N LYS A 77 -16.07 -9.86 15.64
CA LYS A 77 -16.51 -10.62 16.81
C LYS A 77 -15.58 -11.78 17.22
N ASN A 78 -14.64 -12.17 16.32
CA ASN A 78 -13.66 -13.24 16.57
C ASN A 78 -12.46 -13.10 15.59
N LEU A 79 -11.38 -13.84 15.87
CA LEU A 79 -10.15 -13.79 15.09
C LEU A 79 -10.35 -14.19 13.62
N ASP A 80 -11.17 -15.21 13.35
CA ASP A 80 -11.45 -15.68 11.99
C ASP A 80 -12.03 -14.56 11.11
N LYS A 81 -12.99 -13.81 11.65
CA LYS A 81 -13.55 -12.65 10.94
C LYS A 81 -12.56 -11.51 10.77
N CYS A 82 -11.67 -11.30 11.73
CA CYS A 82 -10.60 -10.33 11.57
C CYS A 82 -9.68 -10.70 10.42
N LEU A 83 -9.27 -11.96 10.34
CA LEU A 83 -8.44 -12.47 9.26
C LEU A 83 -9.16 -12.41 7.90
N ASP A 84 -10.45 -12.76 7.87
CA ASP A 84 -11.26 -12.65 6.65
C ASP A 84 -11.31 -11.21 6.14
N TYR A 85 -11.58 -10.25 7.00
CA TYR A 85 -11.60 -8.84 6.63
C TYR A 85 -10.24 -8.33 6.17
N TYR A 86 -9.19 -8.65 6.92
CA TYR A 86 -7.83 -8.23 6.60
C TYR A 86 -7.38 -8.76 5.23
N ILE A 87 -7.53 -10.07 5.01
CA ILE A 87 -7.03 -10.71 3.78
C ILE A 87 -7.88 -10.35 2.57
N ASN A 88 -9.20 -10.25 2.73
CA ASN A 88 -10.09 -9.92 1.62
C ASN A 88 -10.24 -8.41 1.38
N SER A 89 -9.63 -7.55 2.19
CA SER A 89 -9.73 -6.09 2.01
C SER A 89 -9.27 -5.64 0.63
N VAL A 90 -8.25 -6.28 0.09
CA VAL A 90 -7.69 -5.99 -1.24
C VAL A 90 -8.73 -6.13 -2.37
N LEU A 91 -9.73 -7.00 -2.22
CA LEU A 91 -10.79 -7.19 -3.22
C LEU A 91 -11.81 -6.05 -3.25
N ASN A 92 -11.80 -5.19 -2.24
CA ASN A 92 -12.78 -4.12 -2.04
C ASN A 92 -12.16 -2.71 -2.14
N LEU A 93 -10.91 -2.63 -2.61
CA LEU A 93 -10.26 -1.33 -2.82
C LEU A 93 -10.97 -0.53 -3.91
N THR A 94 -11.16 0.75 -3.65
CA THR A 94 -11.54 1.73 -4.67
C THR A 94 -10.42 1.91 -5.69
N ASP A 95 -10.70 2.55 -6.81
CA ASP A 95 -9.69 2.83 -7.83
C ASP A 95 -8.53 3.68 -7.29
N ASP A 96 -8.84 4.66 -6.45
CA ASP A 96 -7.84 5.54 -5.85
C ASP A 96 -6.96 4.80 -4.83
N GLU A 97 -7.56 3.94 -4.01
CA GLU A 97 -6.83 3.09 -3.06
C GLU A 97 -5.94 2.08 -3.80
N LEU A 98 -6.46 1.42 -4.84
CA LEU A 98 -5.67 0.48 -5.63
C LEU A 98 -4.51 1.18 -6.36
N LYS A 99 -4.75 2.37 -6.91
CA LYS A 99 -3.71 3.20 -7.51
C LYS A 99 -2.60 3.51 -6.50
N LEU A 100 -2.99 3.85 -5.29
CA LEU A 100 -2.04 4.16 -4.22
C LEU A 100 -1.24 2.92 -3.79
N GLU A 101 -1.85 1.73 -3.75
CA GLU A 101 -1.13 0.47 -3.54
C GLU A 101 -0.09 0.19 -4.63
N LEU A 102 -0.41 0.42 -5.91
CA LEU A 102 0.55 0.26 -7.01
C LEU A 102 1.73 1.24 -6.89
N VAL A 103 1.47 2.48 -6.47
CA VAL A 103 2.53 3.43 -6.11
C VAL A 103 3.43 2.84 -5.03
N MET A 104 2.84 2.29 -3.95
CA MET A 104 3.60 1.73 -2.84
C MET A 104 4.44 0.50 -3.26
N VAL A 105 3.92 -0.36 -4.15
CA VAL A 105 4.71 -1.46 -4.74
C VAL A 105 5.97 -0.94 -5.42
N ASN A 106 5.86 0.14 -6.21
CA ASN A 106 7.03 0.76 -6.86
C ASN A 106 8.00 1.35 -5.84
N LEU A 107 7.50 2.10 -4.88
CA LEU A 107 8.33 2.78 -3.88
C LEU A 107 9.10 1.77 -3.00
N ARG A 108 8.48 0.66 -2.61
CA ARG A 108 9.14 -0.40 -1.81
C ARG A 108 10.25 -1.12 -2.58
N ARG A 109 10.16 -1.16 -3.91
CA ARG A 109 11.21 -1.75 -4.76
C ARG A 109 12.39 -0.82 -5.00
N ASN A 110 12.22 0.48 -4.79
CA ASN A 110 13.19 1.51 -5.18
C ASN A 110 13.53 2.47 -4.03
N TYR A 111 13.50 2.01 -2.78
CA TYR A 111 13.67 2.83 -1.58
C TYR A 111 15.05 3.50 -1.45
N GLU A 112 16.05 3.01 -2.18
CA GLU A 112 17.44 3.52 -2.15
C GLU A 112 17.57 4.99 -2.62
N VAL A 113 16.60 5.48 -3.39
CA VAL A 113 16.59 6.85 -3.93
C VAL A 113 15.87 7.85 -3.01
N PHE A 114 15.42 7.44 -1.84
CA PHE A 114 14.68 8.29 -0.93
C PHE A 114 15.59 9.08 0.00
N ASN A 115 15.16 10.31 0.33
CA ASN A 115 15.72 11.00 1.46
C ASN A 115 15.28 10.33 2.78
N GLU A 116 15.96 10.66 3.88
CA GLU A 116 15.70 10.05 5.20
C GLU A 116 14.25 10.22 5.66
N GLU A 117 13.64 11.41 5.45
CA GLU A 117 12.25 11.69 5.83
C GLU A 117 11.27 10.72 5.15
N ASN A 118 11.38 10.55 3.83
CA ASN A 118 10.51 9.68 3.05
C ASN A 118 10.78 8.20 3.34
N PHE A 119 12.02 7.82 3.60
CA PHE A 119 12.37 6.47 4.01
C PHE A 119 11.71 6.12 5.37
N ILE A 120 11.76 7.04 6.34
CA ILE A 120 11.08 6.86 7.64
C ILE A 120 9.57 6.72 7.44
N LYS A 121 8.94 7.56 6.58
CA LYS A 121 7.51 7.45 6.27
C LYS A 121 7.17 6.09 5.65
N LEU A 122 7.95 5.63 4.67
CA LEU A 122 7.75 4.32 4.05
C LEU A 122 7.84 3.19 5.08
N LYS A 123 8.86 3.21 5.95
CA LYS A 123 9.00 2.24 7.04
C LYS A 123 7.81 2.28 8.00
N ASN A 124 7.29 3.47 8.28
CA ASN A 124 6.17 3.63 9.21
C ASN A 124 4.88 2.98 8.70
N THR A 125 4.65 2.91 7.39
CA THR A 125 3.49 2.20 6.82
C THR A 125 3.47 0.73 7.25
N ALA A 126 4.60 0.04 7.16
CA ALA A 126 4.73 -1.35 7.60
C ALA A 126 4.52 -1.49 9.12
N ASN A 127 5.09 -0.58 9.92
CA ASN A 127 4.95 -0.63 11.38
C ASN A 127 3.48 -0.49 11.82
N ILE A 128 2.70 0.39 11.18
CA ILE A 128 1.27 0.57 11.49
C ILE A 128 0.52 -0.76 11.28
N MET A 129 0.78 -1.46 10.19
CA MET A 129 0.13 -2.74 9.89
C MET A 129 0.59 -3.86 10.84
N ILE A 130 1.87 -3.94 11.14
CA ILE A 130 2.41 -4.93 12.09
C ILE A 130 1.81 -4.70 13.49
N ASP A 131 1.77 -3.46 13.96
CA ASP A 131 1.17 -3.11 15.26
C ASP A 131 -0.33 -3.42 15.30
N PHE A 132 -1.04 -3.21 14.20
CA PHE A 132 -2.43 -3.59 14.07
C PHE A 132 -2.62 -5.11 14.22
N ILE A 133 -1.87 -5.91 13.45
CA ILE A 133 -1.94 -7.38 13.52
C ILE A 133 -1.59 -7.86 14.93
N LYS A 134 -0.55 -7.30 15.53
CA LYS A 134 -0.15 -7.58 16.92
C LYS A 134 -1.29 -7.35 17.91
N LYS A 135 -1.99 -6.20 17.83
CA LYS A 135 -3.14 -5.89 18.68
C LYS A 135 -4.28 -6.91 18.50
N ILE A 136 -4.54 -7.35 17.27
CA ILE A 136 -5.55 -8.39 17.00
C ILE A 136 -5.13 -9.71 17.64
N LEU A 137 -3.89 -10.16 17.46
CA LEU A 137 -3.41 -11.41 18.06
C LEU A 137 -3.44 -11.35 19.60
N GLN A 138 -3.06 -10.22 20.19
CA GLN A 138 -3.16 -10.02 21.65
C GLN A 138 -4.59 -10.08 22.17
N LYS A 139 -5.54 -9.48 21.43
CA LYS A 139 -6.96 -9.49 21.80
C LYS A 139 -7.54 -10.91 21.83
N TYR A 140 -7.06 -11.80 20.99
CA TYR A 140 -7.53 -13.17 20.85
C TYR A 140 -6.49 -14.22 21.26
N ILE A 141 -5.59 -13.86 22.18
CA ILE A 141 -4.50 -14.74 22.62
C ILE A 141 -4.98 -16.08 23.20
N ALA A 142 -6.14 -16.09 23.87
CA ALA A 142 -6.75 -17.30 24.41
C ALA A 142 -7.28 -18.27 23.34
N ASP A 143 -7.48 -17.80 22.11
CA ASP A 143 -8.05 -18.56 21.01
C ASP A 143 -6.96 -19.16 20.09
N ILE A 144 -5.67 -18.89 20.36
CA ILE A 144 -4.54 -19.30 19.50
C ILE A 144 -3.48 -20.08 20.29
N SER A 145 -2.71 -20.92 19.59
CA SER A 145 -1.64 -21.76 20.19
C SER A 145 -0.28 -21.07 20.25
N ILE A 146 -0.24 -19.72 20.12
CA ILE A 146 0.99 -18.94 20.11
C ILE A 146 1.30 -18.41 21.51
N GLU A 147 2.53 -18.64 21.97
CA GLU A 147 3.00 -18.02 23.21
C GLU A 147 3.11 -16.49 23.06
N GLU A 148 2.73 -15.75 24.09
CA GLU A 148 2.71 -14.28 24.10
C GLU A 148 4.04 -13.65 23.64
N LYS A 149 5.19 -14.23 24.04
CA LYS A 149 6.54 -13.79 23.61
C LYS A 149 6.76 -13.86 22.10
N ASN A 150 5.95 -14.63 21.36
CA ASN A 150 6.08 -14.82 19.92
C ASN A 150 5.08 -13.99 19.10
N ILE A 151 4.15 -13.28 19.73
CA ILE A 151 3.11 -12.50 19.04
C ILE A 151 3.70 -11.52 18.03
N GLU A 152 4.76 -10.80 18.39
CA GLU A 152 5.41 -9.84 17.48
C GLU A 152 6.00 -10.53 16.26
N ARG A 153 6.64 -11.70 16.44
CA ARG A 153 7.18 -12.49 15.33
C ARG A 153 6.08 -12.98 14.40
N CYS A 154 4.98 -13.46 14.97
CA CYS A 154 3.82 -13.89 14.19
C CYS A 154 3.17 -12.74 13.44
N ALA A 155 3.02 -11.57 14.07
CA ALA A 155 2.49 -10.38 13.39
C ALA A 155 3.35 -9.97 12.20
N ARG A 156 4.69 -9.98 12.34
CA ARG A 156 5.63 -9.72 11.24
C ARG A 156 5.52 -10.77 10.13
N MET A 157 5.39 -12.05 10.48
CA MET A 157 5.22 -13.12 9.49
C MET A 157 3.92 -12.96 8.70
N ILE A 158 2.79 -12.73 9.37
CA ILE A 158 1.49 -12.50 8.74
C ILE A 158 1.55 -11.31 7.79
N PHE A 159 2.08 -10.18 8.26
CA PHE A 159 2.28 -9.00 7.42
C PHE A 159 3.16 -9.30 6.21
N SER A 160 4.31 -9.95 6.40
CA SER A 160 5.25 -10.25 5.31
C SER A 160 4.64 -11.18 4.26
N ILE A 161 3.91 -12.22 4.67
CA ILE A 161 3.23 -13.13 3.74
C ILE A 161 2.22 -12.34 2.89
N SER A 162 1.39 -11.51 3.52
CA SER A 162 0.36 -10.72 2.83
C SER A 162 0.97 -9.68 1.88
N GLU A 163 1.98 -8.93 2.34
CA GLU A 163 2.64 -7.89 1.55
C GLU A 163 3.40 -8.43 0.35
N VAL A 164 4.22 -9.48 0.56
CA VAL A 164 5.00 -10.07 -0.53
C VAL A 164 4.08 -10.68 -1.57
N PHE A 165 3.02 -11.37 -1.13
CA PHE A 165 2.03 -11.91 -2.04
C PHE A 165 1.39 -10.83 -2.91
N LEU A 166 0.84 -9.77 -2.31
CA LEU A 166 0.21 -8.67 -3.05
C LEU A 166 1.21 -7.95 -3.96
N MET A 167 2.44 -7.77 -3.50
CA MET A 167 3.50 -7.19 -4.33
C MET A 167 3.76 -8.05 -5.57
N MET A 168 3.85 -9.37 -5.42
CA MET A 168 4.10 -10.30 -6.53
C MET A 168 2.92 -10.31 -7.51
N GLU A 169 1.69 -10.29 -7.03
CA GLU A 169 0.49 -10.23 -7.89
C GLU A 169 0.43 -8.95 -8.75
N ASN A 170 1.02 -7.87 -8.29
CA ASN A 170 1.04 -6.58 -8.99
C ASN A 170 2.22 -6.40 -9.96
N ILE A 171 3.13 -7.37 -10.04
CA ILE A 171 4.27 -7.36 -10.95
C ILE A 171 3.95 -8.16 -12.22
N ASP A 172 4.26 -7.58 -13.38
CA ASP A 172 4.26 -8.31 -14.64
C ASP A 172 5.62 -9.04 -14.82
N PHE A 173 5.63 -10.32 -14.50
CA PHE A 173 6.81 -11.18 -14.67
C PHE A 173 7.16 -11.47 -16.13
N ASN A 174 6.27 -11.22 -17.08
CA ASN A 174 6.55 -11.36 -18.50
C ASN A 174 7.23 -10.12 -19.09
N SER A 175 7.21 -9.01 -18.35
CA SER A 175 7.93 -7.80 -18.74
C SER A 175 9.43 -7.98 -18.49
N PRO A 176 10.32 -7.57 -19.46
CA PRO A 176 11.77 -7.67 -19.30
C PRO A 176 12.34 -6.95 -18.06
N LYS A 177 11.60 -6.00 -17.50
CA LYS A 177 11.97 -5.20 -16.31
C LYS A 177 11.14 -5.51 -15.08
N PHE A 178 10.31 -6.58 -15.11
CA PHE A 178 9.34 -6.84 -14.03
C PHE A 178 8.55 -5.58 -13.69
N SER A 179 7.93 -4.97 -14.68
CA SER A 179 7.16 -3.74 -14.51
C SER A 179 5.95 -3.98 -13.61
N ILE A 180 5.41 -2.90 -13.05
CA ILE A 180 4.14 -2.96 -12.35
C ILE A 180 3.03 -3.05 -13.39
N LYS A 181 2.05 -3.93 -13.15
CA LYS A 181 0.84 -4.03 -13.97
C LYS A 181 0.10 -2.70 -13.96
N SER A 182 -0.59 -2.40 -15.05
CA SER A 182 -1.50 -1.26 -15.12
C SER A 182 -2.67 -1.42 -14.13
N LEU A 183 -3.31 -0.32 -13.75
CA LEU A 183 -4.48 -0.34 -12.88
C LEU A 183 -5.58 -1.28 -13.42
N GLU A 184 -5.82 -1.27 -14.73
CA GLU A 184 -6.84 -2.13 -15.36
C GLU A 184 -6.47 -3.61 -15.31
N GLU A 185 -5.22 -3.97 -15.52
CA GLU A 185 -4.74 -5.36 -15.40
C GLU A 185 -4.88 -5.88 -13.97
N VAL A 186 -4.55 -5.05 -12.98
CA VAL A 186 -4.68 -5.41 -11.56
C VAL A 186 -6.16 -5.56 -11.18
N LYS A 187 -7.03 -4.64 -11.60
CA LYS A 187 -8.49 -4.76 -11.40
C LYS A 187 -9.04 -6.08 -11.97
N LYS A 188 -8.59 -6.45 -13.16
CA LYS A 188 -8.99 -7.71 -13.79
C LYS A 188 -8.48 -8.92 -13.00
N SER A 189 -7.22 -8.89 -12.57
CA SER A 189 -6.62 -9.94 -11.74
C SER A 189 -7.38 -10.10 -10.41
N TYR A 190 -7.64 -9.02 -9.70
CA TYR A 190 -8.32 -9.05 -8.40
C TYR A 190 -9.77 -9.54 -8.45
N LYS A 191 -10.42 -9.40 -9.59
CA LYS A 191 -11.78 -9.96 -9.85
C LYS A 191 -11.77 -11.41 -10.32
N SER A 192 -10.58 -12.01 -10.54
CA SER A 192 -10.47 -13.38 -11.01
C SER A 192 -10.82 -14.42 -9.94
N GLY A 193 -11.17 -15.62 -10.35
CA GLY A 193 -11.34 -16.78 -9.47
C GLY A 193 -10.02 -17.14 -8.78
N ASP A 194 -8.92 -17.08 -9.53
CA ASP A 194 -7.58 -17.42 -9.04
C ASP A 194 -7.15 -16.55 -7.85
N MET A 195 -7.42 -15.24 -7.89
CA MET A 195 -7.12 -14.34 -6.78
C MET A 195 -7.87 -14.77 -5.50
N LYS A 196 -9.15 -15.13 -5.61
CA LYS A 196 -9.93 -15.60 -4.46
C LYS A 196 -9.37 -16.90 -3.88
N GLU A 197 -8.97 -17.84 -4.73
CA GLU A 197 -8.33 -19.08 -4.30
C GLU A 197 -6.99 -18.83 -3.60
N HIS A 198 -6.19 -17.91 -4.12
CA HIS A 198 -4.93 -17.51 -3.50
C HIS A 198 -5.14 -16.88 -2.12
N LEU A 199 -6.09 -15.96 -1.97
CA LEU A 199 -6.40 -15.33 -0.68
C LEU A 199 -6.91 -16.35 0.34
N GLU A 200 -7.73 -17.32 -0.06
CA GLU A 200 -8.16 -18.43 0.79
C GLU A 200 -6.99 -19.32 1.20
N PHE A 201 -6.04 -19.57 0.30
CA PHE A 201 -4.82 -20.32 0.62
C PHE A 201 -3.98 -19.60 1.66
N ILE A 202 -3.77 -18.28 1.51
CA ILE A 202 -3.04 -17.45 2.48
C ILE A 202 -3.73 -17.50 3.84
N LYS A 203 -5.05 -17.31 3.88
CA LYS A 203 -5.83 -17.38 5.12
C LYS A 203 -5.68 -18.72 5.83
N LYS A 204 -5.81 -19.83 5.09
CA LYS A 204 -5.60 -21.17 5.63
C LYS A 204 -4.17 -21.38 6.17
N SER A 205 -3.18 -20.82 5.49
CA SER A 205 -1.77 -20.91 5.90
C SER A 205 -1.52 -20.11 7.18
N ILE A 206 -2.08 -18.91 7.28
CA ILE A 206 -2.01 -18.08 8.51
C ILE A 206 -2.68 -18.83 9.68
N LYS A 207 -3.86 -19.40 9.47
CA LYS A 207 -4.54 -20.19 10.51
C LYS A 207 -3.67 -21.34 11.01
N LYS A 208 -2.99 -22.09 10.13
CA LYS A 208 -2.06 -23.16 10.56
C LYS A 208 -0.86 -22.67 11.37
N ILE A 209 -0.50 -21.40 11.25
CA ILE A 209 0.55 -20.79 12.08
C ILE A 209 -0.01 -20.45 13.46
N LEU A 210 -1.29 -20.09 13.54
CA LEU A 210 -1.92 -19.59 14.75
C LEU A 210 -2.48 -20.71 15.64
N TYR A 211 -2.96 -21.80 15.04
CA TYR A 211 -3.61 -22.94 15.73
C TYR A 211 -2.75 -24.21 15.65
#